data_55c269791949ca77dc5d7c6b6d65da4b
#
_entry.id   55c269791949ca77dc5d7c6b6d65da4b
#
_cell.length_a   1.000
_cell.length_b   1.000
_cell.length_c   1.000
_cell.angle_alpha   90.00
_cell.angle_beta   90.00
_cell.angle_gamma   90.00
#
_symmetry.space_group_name_H-M   'P 1'
#
loop_
_entity.id
_entity.type
_entity.pdbx_description
1 polymer ?
#
loop_
_entity_poly.entity_id
_entity_poly.type
_entity_poly.pdbx_seq_one_letter_code
_entity_poly.pdbx_strand_id
1 'polypeptide(L)'
;MRMRSYTLHLPADARPGESIGLERALLVRDGFSWPAFAFSVLWFLYHRLWIAALIVLAGLMALAGLGHALGLPPGIATLVTLLASWLIGLEASSLRRWTLARRGWPARDAVMAATAEEAEAKALGRWLDATAPAPRPPFPAGPTRRSEPVIGLFPAQEIAR
;
A
#
# COMPACT_ATOMS: atom_id res chain seq x y z
N MET A 1 -18.63 -4.05 -13.98
CA MET A 1 -17.52 -3.09 -13.87
C MET A 1 -16.64 -3.50 -12.69
N ARG A 2 -15.30 -3.52 -12.83
CA ARG A 2 -14.40 -3.85 -11.72
C ARG A 2 -14.12 -2.60 -10.91
N MET A 3 -14.58 -2.56 -9.67
CA MET A 3 -14.20 -1.54 -8.69
C MET A 3 -12.71 -1.69 -8.33
N ARG A 4 -12.02 -0.59 -8.20
CA ARG A 4 -10.59 -0.52 -7.84
C ARG A 4 -10.44 0.44 -6.67
N SER A 5 -9.49 0.15 -5.80
CA SER A 5 -9.13 1.05 -4.70
C SER A 5 -8.12 2.09 -5.18
N TYR A 6 -8.33 3.32 -4.74
CA TYR A 6 -7.45 4.45 -4.96
C TYR A 6 -7.20 5.16 -3.64
N THR A 7 -5.96 5.55 -3.40
CA THR A 7 -5.58 6.28 -2.20
C THR A 7 -5.22 7.72 -2.59
N LEU A 8 -5.87 8.69 -1.92
CA LEU A 8 -5.61 10.11 -2.08
C LEU A 8 -4.44 10.53 -1.18
N HIS A 9 -3.41 11.10 -1.78
CA HIS A 9 -2.29 11.71 -1.09
C HIS A 9 -2.33 13.21 -1.28
N LEU A 10 -2.25 13.94 -0.17
CA LEU A 10 -2.22 15.40 -0.14
C LEU A 10 -1.00 15.86 0.65
N PRO A 11 -0.50 17.09 0.41
CA PRO A 11 0.54 17.70 1.22
C PRO A 11 0.17 17.68 2.72
N ALA A 12 1.17 17.61 3.58
CA ALA A 12 0.95 17.54 5.03
C ALA A 12 0.22 18.74 5.61
N ASP A 13 0.37 19.91 4.98
CA ASP A 13 -0.23 21.19 5.32
C ASP A 13 -1.68 21.37 4.82
N ALA A 14 -2.16 20.47 3.94
CA ALA A 14 -3.53 20.52 3.44
C ALA A 14 -4.56 20.25 4.56
N ARG A 15 -5.62 21.06 4.62
CA ARG A 15 -6.70 20.95 5.61
C ARG A 15 -8.01 20.52 4.95
N PRO A 16 -8.78 19.64 5.61
CA PRO A 16 -10.11 19.27 5.13
C PRO A 16 -11.01 20.51 4.96
N GLY A 17 -11.77 20.55 3.87
CA GLY A 17 -12.64 21.69 3.54
C GLY A 17 -11.94 22.83 2.78
N GLU A 18 -10.62 22.81 2.65
CA GLU A 18 -9.87 23.82 1.90
C GLU A 18 -9.50 23.30 0.51
N SER A 19 -9.60 24.17 -0.51
CA SER A 19 -9.15 23.88 -1.87
C SER A 19 -7.63 24.03 -2.05
N ILE A 20 -6.96 24.67 -1.08
CA ILE A 20 -5.51 24.89 -1.12
C ILE A 20 -4.77 23.55 -1.05
N GLY A 21 -3.92 23.30 -2.03
CA GLY A 21 -3.15 22.06 -2.13
C GLY A 21 -3.81 20.95 -2.94
N LEU A 22 -5.08 21.07 -3.35
CA LEU A 22 -5.75 20.09 -4.20
C LEU A 22 -5.11 20.00 -5.60
N GLU A 23 -4.55 21.08 -6.11
CA GLU A 23 -3.78 21.10 -7.37
C GLU A 23 -2.61 20.11 -7.37
N ARG A 24 -2.12 19.77 -6.18
CA ARG A 24 -1.01 18.82 -5.98
C ARG A 24 -1.49 17.45 -5.50
N ALA A 25 -2.80 17.22 -5.48
CA ALA A 25 -3.35 15.93 -5.06
C ALA A 25 -2.82 14.81 -5.96
N LEU A 26 -2.37 13.72 -5.33
CA LEU A 26 -1.89 12.54 -6.04
C LEU A 26 -2.81 11.36 -5.72
N LEU A 27 -3.44 10.84 -6.75
CA LEU A 27 -4.25 9.63 -6.64
C LEU A 27 -3.40 8.42 -7.00
N VAL A 28 -3.19 7.54 -6.03
CA VAL A 28 -2.44 6.30 -6.21
C VAL A 28 -3.41 5.14 -6.30
N ARG A 29 -3.39 4.44 -7.44
CA ARG A 29 -4.17 3.22 -7.61
C ARG A 29 -3.52 2.08 -6.84
N ASP A 30 -4.31 1.39 -6.03
CA ASP A 30 -3.91 0.18 -5.34
C ASP A 30 -4.13 -1.04 -6.25
N GLY A 31 -3.14 -1.91 -6.29
CA GLY A 31 -3.21 -3.16 -7.03
C GLY A 31 -1.90 -3.53 -7.72
N PHE A 32 -1.94 -4.63 -8.43
CA PHE A 32 -0.79 -5.15 -9.16
C PHE A 32 -0.31 -4.18 -10.24
N SER A 33 0.98 -3.89 -10.23
CA SER A 33 1.64 -3.03 -11.20
C SER A 33 2.40 -3.85 -12.23
N TRP A 34 1.81 -4.05 -13.41
CA TRP A 34 2.45 -4.72 -14.53
C TRP A 34 3.80 -4.10 -14.94
N PRO A 35 3.92 -2.75 -14.99
CA PRO A 35 5.21 -2.14 -15.30
C PRO A 35 6.27 -2.40 -14.22
N ALA A 36 5.88 -2.42 -12.94
CA ALA A 36 6.81 -2.74 -11.86
C ALA A 36 7.25 -4.21 -11.90
N PHE A 37 6.35 -5.12 -12.25
CA PHE A 37 6.69 -6.53 -12.50
C PHE A 37 7.69 -6.70 -13.65
N ALA A 38 7.43 -6.06 -14.80
CA ALA A 38 8.24 -6.21 -16.01
C ALA A 38 9.60 -5.51 -15.89
N PHE A 39 9.62 -4.31 -15.33
CA PHE A 39 10.81 -3.44 -15.32
C PHE A 39 11.48 -3.33 -13.94
N SER A 40 10.87 -3.90 -12.90
CA SER A 40 11.43 -3.95 -11.54
C SER A 40 12.10 -2.62 -11.10
N VAL A 41 13.42 -2.63 -10.94
CA VAL A 41 14.22 -1.47 -10.49
C VAL A 41 14.04 -0.24 -11.39
N LEU A 42 13.98 -0.41 -12.71
CA LEU A 42 13.84 0.70 -13.67
C LEU A 42 12.52 1.46 -13.47
N TRP A 43 11.46 0.77 -13.13
CA TRP A 43 10.17 1.38 -12.86
C TRP A 43 10.24 2.30 -11.62
N PHE A 44 10.92 1.86 -10.55
CA PHE A 44 11.11 2.69 -9.36
C PHE A 44 12.00 3.90 -9.64
N LEU A 45 13.07 3.74 -10.44
CA LEU A 45 13.94 4.84 -10.87
C LEU A 45 13.17 5.87 -11.71
N TYR A 46 12.36 5.43 -12.64
CA TYR A 46 11.52 6.29 -13.46
C TYR A 46 10.58 7.17 -12.62
N HIS A 47 9.99 6.58 -11.56
CA HIS A 47 9.14 7.30 -10.62
C HIS A 47 9.91 8.08 -9.55
N ARG A 48 11.25 8.19 -9.68
CA ARG A 48 12.15 8.87 -8.72
C ARG A 48 12.05 8.32 -7.29
N LEU A 49 11.72 7.06 -7.14
CA LEU A 49 11.59 6.32 -5.88
C LEU A 49 12.95 5.67 -5.51
N TRP A 50 13.99 6.49 -5.33
CA TRP A 50 15.37 6.04 -5.17
C TRP A 50 15.57 5.01 -4.06
N ILE A 51 14.93 5.22 -2.90
CA ILE A 51 15.05 4.31 -1.76
C ILE A 51 14.40 2.97 -2.08
N ALA A 52 13.20 2.96 -2.68
CA ALA A 52 12.54 1.73 -3.11
C ALA A 52 13.36 1.00 -4.18
N ALA A 53 13.93 1.73 -5.14
CA ALA A 53 14.80 1.15 -6.17
C ALA A 53 16.02 0.47 -5.55
N LEU A 54 16.67 1.09 -4.57
CA LEU A 54 17.82 0.51 -3.86
C LEU A 54 17.45 -0.74 -3.07
N ILE A 55 16.31 -0.73 -2.38
CA ILE A 55 15.82 -1.91 -1.63
C ILE A 55 15.55 -3.08 -2.59
N VAL A 56 14.86 -2.81 -3.69
CA VAL A 56 14.52 -3.83 -4.69
C VAL A 56 15.80 -4.36 -5.34
N LEU A 57 16.74 -3.49 -5.72
CA LEU A 57 18.02 -3.89 -6.30
C LEU A 57 18.82 -4.76 -5.33
N ALA A 58 18.96 -4.32 -4.07
CA ALA A 58 19.68 -5.09 -3.05
C ALA A 58 19.03 -6.46 -2.81
N GLY A 59 17.70 -6.53 -2.77
CA GLY A 59 16.97 -7.78 -2.65
C GLY A 59 17.20 -8.73 -3.82
N LEU A 60 17.16 -8.23 -5.05
CA LEU A 60 17.44 -9.04 -6.24
C LEU A 60 18.90 -9.51 -6.30
N MET A 61 19.85 -8.66 -5.93
CA MET A 61 21.27 -9.04 -5.87
C MET A 61 21.53 -10.08 -4.79
N ALA A 62 20.91 -9.93 -3.62
CA ALA A 62 21.01 -10.94 -2.55
C ALA A 62 20.41 -12.28 -2.98
N LEU A 63 19.27 -12.26 -3.65
CA LEU A 63 18.61 -13.43 -4.18
C LEU A 63 19.47 -14.15 -5.23
N ALA A 64 20.06 -13.39 -6.16
CA ALA A 64 20.96 -13.92 -7.18
C ALA A 64 22.22 -14.52 -6.57
N GLY A 65 22.84 -13.80 -5.60
CA GLY A 65 24.02 -14.29 -4.87
C GLY A 65 23.74 -15.58 -4.09
N LEU A 66 22.60 -15.65 -3.41
CA LEU A 66 22.17 -16.84 -2.68
C LEU A 66 21.93 -18.02 -3.64
N GLY A 67 21.26 -17.78 -4.77
CA GLY A 67 21.03 -18.80 -5.79
C GLY A 67 22.33 -19.36 -6.36
N HIS A 68 23.31 -18.49 -6.59
CA HIS A 68 24.63 -18.90 -7.04
C HIS A 68 25.38 -19.70 -5.97
N ALA A 69 25.37 -19.25 -4.72
CA ALA A 69 26.03 -19.93 -3.60
C ALA A 69 25.45 -21.32 -3.31
N LEU A 70 24.13 -21.49 -3.54
CA LEU A 70 23.43 -22.77 -3.40
C LEU A 70 23.55 -23.69 -4.62
N GLY A 71 24.19 -23.24 -5.69
CA GLY A 71 24.35 -23.99 -6.92
C GLY A 71 23.02 -24.30 -7.61
N LEU A 72 22.04 -23.40 -7.52
CA LEU A 72 20.72 -23.63 -8.11
C LEU A 72 20.80 -23.78 -9.64
N PRO A 73 20.17 -24.84 -10.22
CA PRO A 73 20.09 -24.97 -11.66
C PRO A 73 19.35 -23.78 -12.30
N PRO A 74 19.71 -23.40 -13.55
CA PRO A 74 19.18 -22.20 -14.22
C PRO A 74 17.66 -22.10 -14.24
N GLY A 75 16.96 -23.23 -14.41
CA GLY A 75 15.50 -23.26 -14.43
C GLY A 75 14.88 -22.86 -13.09
N ILE A 76 15.45 -23.32 -11.97
CA ILE A 76 15.00 -22.96 -10.63
C ILE A 76 15.33 -21.50 -10.34
N ALA A 77 16.54 -21.03 -10.71
CA ALA A 77 16.93 -19.64 -10.55
C ALA A 77 15.98 -18.69 -11.31
N THR A 78 15.59 -19.03 -12.53
CA THR A 78 14.60 -18.30 -13.33
C THR A 78 13.23 -18.25 -12.65
N LEU A 79 12.74 -19.39 -12.16
CA LEU A 79 11.46 -19.44 -11.45
C LEU A 79 11.45 -18.57 -10.19
N VAL A 80 12.51 -18.63 -9.40
CA VAL A 80 12.66 -17.80 -8.18
C VAL A 80 12.69 -16.32 -8.55
N THR A 81 13.38 -15.93 -9.62
CA THR A 81 13.43 -14.56 -10.11
C THR A 81 12.04 -14.08 -10.57
N LEU A 82 11.28 -14.91 -11.28
CA LEU A 82 9.91 -14.58 -11.70
C LEU A 82 8.98 -14.37 -10.50
N LEU A 83 9.08 -15.24 -9.47
CA LEU A 83 8.31 -15.08 -8.23
C LEU A 83 8.68 -13.80 -7.49
N ALA A 84 9.98 -13.49 -7.41
CA ALA A 84 10.43 -12.23 -6.82
C ALA A 84 9.91 -11.02 -7.59
N SER A 85 9.96 -11.04 -8.92
CA SER A 85 9.39 -9.98 -9.75
C SER A 85 7.89 -9.82 -9.55
N TRP A 86 7.17 -10.93 -9.37
CA TRP A 86 5.74 -10.89 -9.07
C TRP A 86 5.46 -10.23 -7.72
N LEU A 87 6.20 -10.58 -6.68
CA LEU A 87 6.11 -9.92 -5.38
C LEU A 87 6.40 -8.42 -5.48
N ILE A 88 7.42 -8.03 -6.25
CA ILE A 88 7.72 -6.62 -6.53
C ILE A 88 6.52 -5.92 -7.19
N GLY A 89 5.87 -6.57 -8.15
CA GLY A 89 4.67 -6.04 -8.81
C GLY A 89 3.50 -5.84 -7.86
N LEU A 90 3.34 -6.71 -6.85
CA LEU A 90 2.32 -6.58 -5.80
C LEU A 90 2.66 -5.46 -4.81
N GLU A 91 3.92 -5.35 -4.39
CA GLU A 91 4.36 -4.38 -3.39
C GLU A 91 4.64 -2.97 -3.97
N ALA A 92 4.64 -2.82 -5.29
CA ALA A 92 4.99 -1.56 -5.94
C ALA A 92 4.08 -0.39 -5.48
N SER A 93 2.79 -0.62 -5.32
CA SER A 93 1.84 0.37 -4.82
C SER A 93 2.10 0.75 -3.36
N SER A 94 2.42 -0.22 -2.52
CA SER A 94 2.77 -0.03 -1.10
C SER A 94 4.04 0.79 -0.94
N LEU A 95 5.09 0.44 -1.69
CA LEU A 95 6.37 1.17 -1.70
C LEU A 95 6.21 2.60 -2.20
N ARG A 96 5.36 2.82 -3.21
CA ARG A 96 5.05 4.17 -3.70
C ARG A 96 4.34 5.00 -2.64
N ARG A 97 3.31 4.47 -1.98
CA ARG A 97 2.60 5.15 -0.87
C ARG A 97 3.53 5.47 0.29
N TRP A 98 4.36 4.50 0.70
CA TRP A 98 5.34 4.69 1.75
C TRP A 98 6.34 5.81 1.42
N THR A 99 6.85 5.86 0.19
CA THR A 99 7.78 6.91 -0.25
C THR A 99 7.09 8.27 -0.30
N LEU A 100 5.84 8.35 -0.76
CA LEU A 100 5.06 9.59 -0.75
C LEU A 100 4.85 10.09 0.68
N ALA A 101 4.46 9.21 1.61
CA ALA A 101 4.28 9.56 3.01
C ALA A 101 5.57 10.12 3.63
N ARG A 102 6.74 9.52 3.35
CA ARG A 102 8.04 10.03 3.80
C ARG A 102 8.43 11.38 3.20
N ARG A 103 7.91 11.72 2.04
CA ARG A 103 8.12 13.02 1.38
C ARG A 103 7.15 14.11 1.84
N GLY A 104 6.34 13.86 2.85
CA GLY A 104 5.36 14.80 3.37
C GLY A 104 4.00 14.77 2.63
N TRP A 105 3.71 13.65 1.95
CA TRP A 105 2.45 13.40 1.25
C TRP A 105 1.73 12.20 1.86
N PRO A 106 1.21 12.32 3.09
CA PRO A 106 0.50 11.23 3.74
C PRO A 106 -0.78 10.88 2.97
N ALA A 107 -1.21 9.63 3.11
CA ALA A 107 -2.52 9.18 2.65
C ALA A 107 -3.61 9.85 3.50
N ARG A 108 -4.60 10.47 2.85
CA ARG A 108 -5.68 11.19 3.52
C ARG A 108 -7.02 10.52 3.39
N ASP A 109 -7.30 9.91 2.24
CA ASP A 109 -8.55 9.19 2.00
C ASP A 109 -8.31 8.00 1.07
N ALA A 110 -9.20 7.02 1.13
CA ALA A 110 -9.22 5.88 0.24
C ALA A 110 -10.64 5.72 -0.35
N VAL A 111 -10.72 5.66 -1.68
CA VAL A 111 -11.98 5.55 -2.40
C VAL A 111 -11.99 4.36 -3.33
N MET A 112 -13.18 3.78 -3.52
CA MET A 112 -13.41 2.76 -4.52
C MET A 112 -14.15 3.36 -5.71
N ALA A 113 -13.61 3.13 -6.91
CA ALA A 113 -14.18 3.63 -8.15
C ALA A 113 -13.87 2.70 -9.33
N ALA A 114 -14.62 2.83 -10.41
CA ALA A 114 -14.36 2.09 -11.63
C ALA A 114 -13.27 2.76 -12.47
N THR A 115 -13.19 4.09 -12.43
CA THR A 115 -12.21 4.90 -13.17
C THR A 115 -11.42 5.82 -12.25
N ALA A 116 -10.29 6.33 -12.73
CA ALA A 116 -9.49 7.30 -11.97
C ALA A 116 -10.22 8.63 -11.79
N GLU A 117 -10.95 9.08 -12.82
CA GLU A 117 -11.74 10.32 -12.79
C GLU A 117 -12.86 10.25 -11.75
N GLU A 118 -13.57 9.12 -11.68
CA GLU A 118 -14.59 8.87 -10.66
C GLU A 118 -13.98 8.85 -9.25
N ALA A 119 -12.79 8.24 -9.11
CA ALA A 119 -12.07 8.20 -7.85
C ALA A 119 -11.65 9.60 -7.39
N GLU A 120 -11.15 10.41 -8.32
CA GLU A 120 -10.75 11.79 -8.06
C GLU A 120 -11.96 12.64 -7.63
N ALA A 121 -13.03 12.61 -8.40
CA ALA A 121 -14.25 13.35 -8.06
C ALA A 121 -14.80 12.96 -6.67
N LYS A 122 -14.82 11.66 -6.35
CA LYS A 122 -15.25 11.16 -5.03
C LYS A 122 -14.33 11.58 -3.90
N ALA A 123 -13.01 11.46 -4.10
CA ALA A 123 -12.03 11.79 -3.07
C ALA A 123 -11.98 13.29 -2.80
N LEU A 124 -11.98 14.12 -3.85
CA LEU A 124 -12.00 15.57 -3.73
C LEU A 124 -13.32 16.08 -3.16
N GLY A 125 -14.46 15.50 -3.58
CA GLY A 125 -15.77 15.82 -3.02
C GLY A 125 -15.82 15.58 -1.51
N ARG A 126 -15.33 14.43 -1.04
CA ARG A 126 -15.25 14.14 0.40
C ARG A 126 -14.30 15.08 1.15
N TRP A 127 -13.18 15.41 0.52
CA TRP A 127 -12.20 16.32 1.14
C TRP A 127 -12.74 17.72 1.35
N LEU A 128 -13.51 18.23 0.38
CA LEU A 128 -14.14 19.54 0.43
C LEU A 128 -15.38 19.57 1.34
N ASP A 129 -16.05 18.43 1.51
CA ASP A 129 -17.16 18.31 2.45
C ASP A 129 -16.64 18.10 3.87
N ALA A 130 -16.44 19.18 4.60
CA ALA A 130 -15.96 19.17 5.98
C ALA A 130 -16.90 18.43 6.96
N THR A 131 -18.16 18.16 6.54
CA THR A 131 -19.14 17.42 7.35
C THR A 131 -19.10 15.91 7.08
N ALA A 132 -18.37 15.49 6.04
CA ALA A 132 -18.23 14.07 5.73
C ALA A 132 -17.53 13.33 6.89
N PRO A 133 -18.08 12.20 7.34
CA PRO A 133 -17.45 11.41 8.39
C PRO A 133 -16.05 10.98 7.93
N ALA A 134 -15.07 11.15 8.82
CA ALA A 134 -13.70 10.72 8.55
C ALA A 134 -13.70 9.27 8.01
N PRO A 135 -12.84 8.96 7.02
CA PRO A 135 -12.73 7.61 6.49
C PRO A 135 -12.51 6.63 7.65
N ARG A 136 -13.42 5.69 7.80
CA ARG A 136 -13.22 4.64 8.80
C ARG A 136 -11.96 3.87 8.41
N PRO A 137 -11.00 3.67 9.33
CA PRO A 137 -9.88 2.80 9.04
C PRO A 137 -10.42 1.45 8.56
N PRO A 138 -9.79 0.81 7.58
CA PRO A 138 -10.25 -0.45 6.98
C PRO A 138 -10.34 -1.59 7.99
N PHE A 139 -9.74 -1.42 9.16
CA PHE A 139 -9.90 -2.29 10.31
C PHE A 139 -10.59 -1.50 11.41
N PRO A 140 -11.66 -2.03 12.03
CA PRO A 140 -12.19 -1.43 13.23
C PRO A 140 -11.03 -1.29 14.19
N ALA A 141 -10.83 -0.08 14.74
CA ALA A 141 -9.94 0.11 15.88
C ALA A 141 -10.32 -0.97 16.88
N GLY A 142 -9.39 -1.86 17.17
CA GLY A 142 -9.67 -3.05 17.95
C GLY A 142 -10.48 -2.70 19.18
N PRO A 143 -11.39 -3.54 19.62
CA PRO A 143 -12.31 -3.21 20.68
C PRO A 143 -11.50 -2.69 21.86
N THR A 144 -11.81 -1.46 22.27
CA THR A 144 -11.47 -1.01 23.61
C THR A 144 -11.85 -2.18 24.52
N ARG A 145 -10.86 -2.81 25.13
CA ARG A 145 -10.97 -4.00 25.98
C ARG A 145 -12.22 -3.96 26.88
N ARG A 146 -13.36 -4.27 26.33
CA ARG A 146 -14.38 -5.01 27.04
C ARG A 146 -14.03 -6.46 26.76
N SER A 147 -13.56 -7.14 27.77
CA SER A 147 -13.38 -8.58 27.75
C SER A 147 -14.75 -9.23 27.54
N GLU A 148 -15.20 -9.27 26.27
CA GLU A 148 -16.25 -10.24 25.95
C GLU A 148 -15.62 -11.61 26.10
N PRO A 149 -16.25 -12.51 26.87
CA PRO A 149 -15.75 -13.87 26.98
C PRO A 149 -15.73 -14.47 25.58
N VAL A 150 -14.54 -14.82 25.12
CA VAL A 150 -14.37 -15.60 23.90
C VAL A 150 -15.13 -16.89 24.11
N ILE A 151 -16.29 -17.04 23.48
CA ILE A 151 -17.02 -18.29 23.43
C ILE A 151 -16.15 -19.26 22.64
N GLY A 152 -15.39 -20.06 23.32
CA GLY A 152 -14.61 -21.08 22.67
C GLY A 152 -13.60 -21.77 23.57
N LEU A 153 -13.78 -23.05 23.77
CA LEU A 153 -12.83 -24.14 24.00
C LEU A 153 -12.05 -24.22 25.31
N PHE A 154 -12.09 -23.24 26.22
CA PHE A 154 -11.51 -23.38 27.52
C PHE A 154 -12.56 -23.03 28.60
N PRO A 155 -12.98 -23.98 29.45
CA PRO A 155 -13.82 -23.65 30.59
C PRO A 155 -13.03 -22.70 31.49
N ALA A 156 -13.66 -21.56 31.85
CA ALA A 156 -13.13 -20.68 32.86
C ALA A 156 -12.96 -21.50 34.15
N GLN A 157 -11.71 -21.72 34.55
CA GLN A 157 -11.47 -22.23 35.92
C GLN A 157 -11.87 -21.15 36.90
N GLU A 158 -12.98 -21.40 37.51
CA GLU A 158 -13.46 -20.68 38.68
C GLU A 158 -12.43 -20.87 39.81
N ILE A 159 -11.56 -19.87 40.01
CA ILE A 159 -10.73 -19.81 41.20
C ILE A 159 -11.61 -19.21 42.30
N ALA A 160 -12.31 -20.09 43.01
CA ALA A 160 -12.88 -19.79 44.29
C ALA A 160 -11.75 -19.73 45.34
N ARG A 161 -11.47 -18.55 45.84
CA ARG A 161 -11.18 -18.26 47.27
C ARG A 161 -10.86 -16.80 47.45
#